data_488c8d9af54b55bd1320ea682c8586f5
#
_entry.id   488c8d9af54b55bd1320ea682c8586f5
#
_cell.length_a   1.000
_cell.length_b   1.000
_cell.length_c   1.000
_cell.angle_alpha   90.00
_cell.angle_beta   90.00
_cell.angle_gamma   90.00
#
_symmetry.space_group_name_H-M   'P 1'
#
loop_
_entity.id
_entity.type
_entity.pdbx_description
1 polymer ?
#
loop_
_entity_poly.entity_id
_entity_poly.type
_entity_poly.pdbx_seq_one_letter_code
_entity_poly.pdbx_strand_id
1 'polypeptide(L)'
;FHTRMYEEQEDSMSSLKELREAKHMSQQAVADVFHVTQQTIFKYEHALAEPDLDVILHMADFFDTSVDYLIGYTDVPFRYEVYPKDSITQSEQRVLEYYRRLSPKVQTLVQALADENQ
;
A
#
# COMPACT_ATOMS: atom_id res chain seq x y z
N PHE A 1 -6.96 17.75 14.95
CA PHE A 1 -6.04 17.11 14.01
C PHE A 1 -5.25 15.99 14.66
N HIS A 2 -4.56 16.27 15.76
CA HIS A 2 -3.80 15.24 16.47
C HIS A 2 -4.69 14.17 17.08
N THR A 3 -5.83 14.55 17.59
CA THR A 3 -6.81 13.62 18.15
C THR A 3 -7.25 12.62 17.10
N ARG A 4 -7.50 13.09 15.88
CA ARG A 4 -7.90 12.24 14.77
C ARG A 4 -6.80 11.25 14.39
N MET A 5 -5.54 11.70 14.40
CA MET A 5 -4.41 10.81 14.11
C MET A 5 -4.28 9.70 15.15
N TYR A 6 -4.50 10.02 16.41
CA TYR A 6 -4.44 9.01 17.47
C TYR A 6 -5.58 8.01 17.36
N GLU A 7 -6.77 8.46 17.01
CA GLU A 7 -7.91 7.57 16.76
C GLU A 7 -7.63 6.62 15.59
N GLU A 8 -7.03 7.13 14.51
CA GLU A 8 -6.63 6.31 13.36
C GLU A 8 -5.54 5.31 13.74
N GLN A 9 -4.67 5.64 14.69
CA GLN A 9 -3.62 4.72 15.14
C GLN A 9 -4.17 3.50 15.88
N GLU A 10 -5.35 3.60 16.49
CA GLU A 10 -5.99 2.44 17.12
C GLU A 10 -6.31 1.35 16.10
N ASP A 11 -6.56 1.75 14.85
CA ASP A 11 -6.85 0.85 13.76
C ASP A 11 -5.67 0.72 12.78
N SER A 12 -4.47 0.99 13.27
CA SER A 12 -3.27 1.11 12.43
C SER A 12 -2.98 -0.13 11.58
N MET A 13 -3.44 -1.30 12.00
CA MET A 13 -3.23 -2.54 11.26
C MET A 13 -4.50 -3.05 10.56
N SER A 14 -5.53 -2.20 10.43
CA SER A 14 -6.73 -2.57 9.68
C SER A 14 -6.42 -2.86 8.21
N SER A 15 -5.39 -2.24 7.65
CA SER A 15 -4.92 -2.51 6.31
C SER A 15 -4.41 -3.95 6.12
N LEU A 16 -3.84 -4.54 7.16
CA LEU A 16 -3.46 -5.96 7.13
C LEU A 16 -4.67 -6.85 6.87
N LYS A 17 -5.77 -6.56 7.54
CA LYS A 17 -7.03 -7.29 7.31
C LYS A 17 -7.52 -7.12 5.88
N GLU A 18 -7.51 -5.90 5.35
CA GLU A 18 -7.92 -5.65 3.97
C GLU A 18 -7.05 -6.38 2.96
N LEU A 19 -5.74 -6.36 3.15
CA LEU A 19 -4.80 -7.07 2.27
C LEU A 19 -5.02 -8.58 2.33
N ARG A 20 -5.22 -9.11 3.53
CA ARG A 20 -5.49 -10.53 3.75
C ARG A 20 -6.78 -10.95 3.04
N GLU A 21 -7.85 -10.19 3.23
CA GLU A 21 -9.15 -10.49 2.62
C GLU A 21 -9.09 -10.39 1.09
N ALA A 22 -8.32 -9.43 0.56
CA ALA A 22 -8.13 -9.30 -0.87
C ALA A 22 -7.46 -10.53 -1.49
N LYS A 23 -6.62 -11.24 -0.72
CA LYS A 23 -6.01 -12.50 -1.14
C LYS A 23 -6.86 -13.73 -0.77
N HIS A 24 -8.05 -13.52 -0.23
CA HIS A 24 -8.95 -14.60 0.21
C HIS A 24 -8.30 -15.54 1.23
N MET A 25 -7.49 -14.97 2.14
CA MET A 25 -6.78 -15.74 3.14
C MET A 25 -7.44 -15.60 4.50
N SER A 26 -7.46 -16.69 5.27
CA SER A 26 -7.85 -16.67 6.67
C SER A 26 -6.73 -16.08 7.54
N GLN A 27 -7.05 -15.70 8.76
CA GLN A 27 -6.01 -15.29 9.72
C GLN A 27 -5.00 -16.43 9.96
N GLN A 28 -5.47 -17.65 10.02
CA GLN A 28 -4.59 -18.81 10.20
C GLN A 28 -3.65 -18.99 9.01
N ALA A 29 -4.15 -18.79 7.78
CA ALA A 29 -3.32 -18.89 6.58
C ALA A 29 -2.20 -17.85 6.58
N VAL A 30 -2.49 -16.62 6.97
CA VAL A 30 -1.47 -15.58 7.09
C VAL A 30 -0.50 -15.91 8.21
N ALA A 31 -1.01 -16.39 9.35
CA ALA A 31 -0.18 -16.79 10.47
C ALA A 31 0.84 -17.86 10.08
N ASP A 32 0.40 -18.83 9.28
CA ASP A 32 1.28 -19.90 8.79
C ASP A 32 2.41 -19.36 7.92
N VAL A 33 2.12 -18.36 7.08
CA VAL A 33 3.14 -17.73 6.23
C VAL A 33 4.24 -17.08 7.07
N PHE A 34 3.88 -16.40 8.15
CA PHE A 34 4.82 -15.64 8.97
C PHE A 34 5.28 -16.38 10.23
N HIS A 35 4.92 -17.66 10.37
CA HIS A 35 5.32 -18.51 11.49
C HIS A 35 4.91 -17.92 12.85
N VAL A 36 3.72 -17.37 12.91
CA VAL A 36 3.09 -16.87 14.13
C VAL A 36 1.76 -17.60 14.35
N THR A 37 1.10 -17.33 15.46
CA THR A 37 -0.22 -17.92 15.73
C THR A 37 -1.34 -17.10 15.09
N GLN A 38 -2.47 -17.74 14.85
CA GLN A 38 -3.66 -17.02 14.37
C GLN A 38 -4.06 -15.90 15.33
N GLN A 39 -3.94 -16.12 16.63
CA GLN A 39 -4.25 -15.11 17.62
C GLN A 39 -3.30 -13.91 17.51
N THR A 40 -2.06 -14.12 17.14
CA THR A 40 -1.10 -13.05 16.91
C THR A 40 -1.55 -12.17 15.73
N ILE A 41 -2.00 -12.77 14.62
CA ILE A 41 -2.53 -12.02 13.49
C ILE A 41 -3.77 -11.23 13.90
N PHE A 42 -4.68 -11.84 14.66
CA PHE A 42 -5.83 -11.14 15.20
C PHE A 42 -5.41 -9.89 15.99
N LYS A 43 -4.41 -10.02 16.87
CA LYS A 43 -3.92 -8.91 17.67
C LYS A 43 -3.32 -7.81 16.81
N TYR A 44 -2.58 -8.17 15.77
CA TYR A 44 -2.03 -7.17 14.84
C TYR A 44 -3.15 -6.41 14.12
N GLU A 45 -4.17 -7.12 13.65
CA GLU A 45 -5.29 -6.48 12.94
C GLU A 45 -6.09 -5.55 13.85
N HIS A 46 -6.09 -5.78 15.15
CA HIS A 46 -6.84 -4.98 16.11
C HIS A 46 -5.96 -4.02 16.93
N ALA A 47 -4.72 -3.82 16.51
CA ALA A 47 -3.75 -2.95 17.18
C ALA A 47 -3.53 -3.31 18.66
N LEU A 48 -3.70 -4.59 19.01
CA LEU A 48 -3.44 -5.10 20.36
C LEU A 48 -2.01 -5.54 20.56
N ALA A 49 -1.25 -5.66 19.47
CA ALA A 49 0.18 -5.99 19.48
C ALA A 49 0.80 -5.40 18.22
N GLU A 50 2.10 -5.15 18.27
CA GLU A 50 2.86 -4.63 17.14
C GLU A 50 3.83 -5.69 16.65
N PRO A 51 3.87 -5.96 15.33
CA PRO A 51 4.88 -6.85 14.77
C PRO A 51 6.27 -6.24 14.88
N ASP A 52 7.28 -7.11 15.00
CA ASP A 52 8.66 -6.69 14.87
C ASP A 52 8.93 -6.15 13.46
N LEU A 53 9.99 -5.36 13.36
CA LEU A 53 10.38 -4.76 12.08
C LEU A 53 10.57 -5.81 10.98
N ASP A 54 11.21 -6.93 11.30
CA ASP A 54 11.42 -8.00 10.31
C ASP A 54 10.10 -8.55 9.80
N VAL A 55 9.13 -8.73 10.69
CA VAL A 55 7.81 -9.24 10.31
C VAL A 55 7.08 -8.24 9.43
N ILE A 56 7.14 -6.95 9.77
CA ILE A 56 6.51 -5.90 8.97
C ILE A 56 7.10 -5.85 7.56
N LEU A 57 8.42 -5.95 7.44
CA LEU A 57 9.09 -5.96 6.15
C LEU A 57 8.68 -7.16 5.30
N HIS A 58 8.60 -8.34 5.90
CA HIS A 58 8.15 -9.54 5.22
C HIS A 58 6.68 -9.45 4.81
N MET A 59 5.84 -8.85 5.64
CA MET A 59 4.43 -8.61 5.30
C MET A 59 4.30 -7.68 4.11
N ALA A 60 5.07 -6.60 4.09
CA ALA A 60 5.08 -5.67 2.96
C ALA A 60 5.46 -6.37 1.67
N ASP A 61 6.47 -7.23 1.72
CA ASP A 61 6.89 -8.01 0.55
C ASP A 61 5.82 -9.01 0.12
N PHE A 62 5.26 -9.75 1.07
CA PHE A 62 4.27 -10.77 0.76
C PHE A 62 3.00 -10.18 0.14
N PHE A 63 2.53 -9.06 0.67
CA PHE A 63 1.32 -8.40 0.18
C PHE A 63 1.60 -7.38 -0.94
N ASP A 64 2.86 -7.24 -1.34
CA ASP A 64 3.29 -6.28 -2.37
C ASP A 64 2.77 -4.87 -2.07
N THR A 65 3.03 -4.43 -0.87
CA THR A 65 2.61 -3.11 -0.38
C THR A 65 3.76 -2.42 0.35
N SER A 66 3.52 -1.18 0.78
CA SER A 66 4.49 -0.44 1.56
C SER A 66 4.32 -0.68 3.06
N VAL A 67 5.39 -0.49 3.81
CA VAL A 67 5.32 -0.48 5.27
C VAL A 67 4.38 0.63 5.74
N ASP A 68 4.40 1.79 5.08
CA ASP A 68 3.56 2.93 5.41
C ASP A 68 2.07 2.56 5.36
N TYR A 69 1.67 1.81 4.34
CA TYR A 69 0.29 1.36 4.24
C TYR A 69 -0.07 0.37 5.35
N LEU A 70 0.83 -0.58 5.64
CA LEU A 70 0.60 -1.57 6.69
C LEU A 70 0.38 -0.95 8.07
N ILE A 71 1.15 0.08 8.39
CA ILE A 71 1.05 0.72 9.71
C ILE A 71 0.02 1.86 9.74
N GLY A 72 -0.70 2.08 8.65
CA GLY A 72 -1.76 3.09 8.61
C GLY A 72 -1.27 4.51 8.40
N TYR A 73 -0.03 4.69 8.00
CA TYR A 73 0.55 6.01 7.78
C TYR A 73 0.11 6.64 6.46
N THR A 74 -0.32 5.82 5.50
CA THR A 74 -0.86 6.25 4.22
C THR A 74 -2.05 5.38 3.82
N ASP A 75 -2.96 5.94 3.04
CA ASP A 75 -4.08 5.21 2.45
C ASP A 75 -3.72 4.59 1.10
N VAL A 76 -2.52 4.83 0.60
CA VAL A 76 -2.07 4.34 -0.69
C VAL A 76 -1.48 2.94 -0.54
N PRO A 77 -2.14 1.89 -1.08
CA PRO A 77 -1.69 0.51 -0.89
C PRO A 77 -0.52 0.11 -1.79
N PHE A 78 -0.16 0.92 -2.75
CA PHE A 78 0.85 0.59 -3.74
C PHE A 78 2.25 0.95 -3.24
N ARG A 79 3.24 0.13 -3.62
CA ARG A 79 4.64 0.47 -3.42
C ARG A 79 5.05 1.60 -4.32
N TYR A 80 5.91 2.48 -3.80
CA TYR A 80 6.60 3.44 -4.63
C TYR A 80 7.83 2.77 -5.21
N GLU A 81 7.87 2.69 -6.52
CA GLU A 81 9.08 2.28 -7.20
C GLU A 81 9.89 3.54 -7.50
N VAL A 82 11.13 3.56 -7.00
CA VAL A 82 12.03 4.67 -7.27
C VAL A 82 12.85 4.29 -8.50
N TYR A 83 12.54 4.93 -9.62
CA TYR A 83 13.32 4.75 -10.84
C TYR A 83 14.50 5.71 -10.82
N PRO A 84 15.72 5.24 -11.14
CA PRO A 84 16.85 6.14 -11.32
C PRO A 84 16.52 7.18 -12.40
N LYS A 85 17.08 8.38 -12.27
CA LYS A 85 16.87 9.45 -13.27
C LYS A 85 17.17 8.98 -14.68
N ASP A 86 18.17 8.14 -14.83
CA ASP A 86 18.62 7.63 -16.12
C ASP A 86 17.66 6.63 -16.76
N SER A 87 16.67 6.14 -16.01
CA SER A 87 15.67 5.19 -16.52
C SER A 87 14.55 5.88 -17.29
N ILE A 88 14.44 7.19 -17.20
CA ILE A 88 13.41 7.99 -17.88
C ILE A 88 14.08 8.80 -18.98
N THR A 89 13.62 8.64 -20.22
CA THR A 89 14.15 9.38 -21.36
C THR A 89 13.69 10.83 -21.31
N GLN A 90 14.37 11.72 -22.07
CA GLN A 90 13.95 13.11 -22.18
C GLN A 90 12.56 13.25 -22.78
N SER A 91 12.21 12.39 -23.74
CA SER A 91 10.88 12.37 -24.33
C SER A 91 9.80 12.05 -23.30
N GLU A 92 10.07 11.05 -22.47
CA GLU A 92 9.16 10.66 -21.38
C GLU A 92 9.02 11.78 -20.36
N GLN A 93 10.11 12.46 -20.00
CA GLN A 93 10.06 13.60 -19.11
C GLN A 93 9.19 14.73 -19.65
N ARG A 94 9.28 15.02 -20.95
CA ARG A 94 8.42 16.02 -21.60
C ARG A 94 6.96 15.63 -21.52
N VAL A 95 6.65 14.36 -21.76
CA VAL A 95 5.27 13.85 -21.68
C VAL A 95 4.73 14.06 -20.26
N LEU A 96 5.53 13.74 -19.24
CA LEU A 96 5.14 13.95 -17.86
C LEU A 96 4.88 15.42 -17.53
N GLU A 97 5.73 16.32 -18.04
CA GLU A 97 5.56 17.76 -17.84
C GLU A 97 4.29 18.27 -18.48
N TYR A 98 4.01 17.86 -19.72
CA TYR A 98 2.77 18.22 -20.41
C TYR A 98 1.55 17.68 -19.68
N TYR A 99 1.61 16.42 -19.25
CA TYR A 99 0.52 15.78 -18.54
C TYR A 99 0.17 16.55 -17.26
N ARG A 100 1.18 16.96 -16.50
CA ARG A 100 0.99 17.71 -15.24
C ARG A 100 0.29 19.04 -15.43
N ARG A 101 0.44 19.65 -16.62
CA ARG A 101 -0.21 20.92 -16.96
C ARG A 101 -1.64 20.77 -17.41
N LEU A 102 -2.08 19.56 -17.73
CA LEU A 102 -3.45 19.32 -18.14
C LEU A 102 -4.40 19.46 -16.95
N SER A 103 -5.64 19.90 -17.25
CA SER A 103 -6.66 19.91 -16.20
C SER A 103 -6.97 18.49 -15.75
N PRO A 104 -7.47 18.31 -14.50
CA PRO A 104 -7.82 16.96 -14.04
C PRO A 104 -8.79 16.22 -14.96
N LYS A 105 -9.72 16.94 -15.56
CA LYS A 105 -10.68 16.36 -16.51
C LYS A 105 -9.98 15.78 -17.72
N VAL A 106 -9.03 16.52 -18.31
CA VAL A 106 -8.27 16.07 -19.47
C VAL A 106 -7.34 14.92 -19.09
N GLN A 107 -6.73 14.96 -17.92
CA GLN A 107 -5.91 13.85 -17.43
C GLN A 107 -6.72 12.55 -17.36
N THR A 108 -7.95 12.62 -16.89
CA THR A 108 -8.85 11.47 -16.83
C THR A 108 -9.15 10.93 -18.23
N LEU A 109 -9.36 11.81 -19.20
CA LEU A 109 -9.59 11.41 -20.58
C LEU A 109 -8.35 10.72 -21.19
N VAL A 110 -7.17 11.24 -20.92
CA VAL A 110 -5.92 10.62 -21.39
C VAL A 110 -5.76 9.22 -20.82
N GLN A 111 -6.04 9.04 -19.54
CA GLN A 111 -5.97 7.72 -18.89
C GLN A 111 -6.97 6.75 -19.52
N ALA A 112 -8.20 7.20 -19.81
CA ALA A 112 -9.20 6.36 -20.45
C ALA A 112 -8.75 5.90 -21.83
N LEU A 113 -8.13 6.80 -22.62
CA LEU A 113 -7.60 6.46 -23.94
C LEU A 113 -6.45 5.46 -23.85
N ALA A 114 -5.58 5.60 -22.86
CA ALA A 114 -4.47 4.67 -22.64
C ALA A 114 -5.00 3.27 -22.29
N ASP A 115 -6.04 3.19 -21.48
CA ASP A 115 -6.66 1.94 -21.09
C ASP A 115 -7.29 1.20 -22.26
N GLU A 116 -7.90 1.93 -23.22
CA GLU A 116 -8.49 1.33 -24.42
C GLU A 116 -7.46 0.69 -25.34
N ASN A 117 -6.20 1.11 -25.25
CA ASN A 117 -5.13 0.60 -26.12
C ASN A 117 -4.39 -0.61 -25.56
N GLN A 118 -4.81 -1.11 -24.41
CA GLN A 118 -4.22 -2.31 -23.81
C GLN A 118 -4.95 -3.62 -24.25
#